data_bbcc3c5577ddf3f6416431961ad44434
#
_entry.id   bbcc3c5577ddf3f6416431961ad44434
#
_cell.length_a   1.000
_cell.length_b   1.000
_cell.length_c   1.000
_cell.angle_alpha   90.00
_cell.angle_beta   90.00
_cell.angle_gamma   90.00
#
_symmetry.space_group_name_H-M   'P 1'
#
loop_
_entity.id
_entity.type
_entity.pdbx_description
1 polymer ?
#
loop_
_entity_poly.entity_id
_entity_poly.type
_entity_poly.pdbx_seq_one_letter_code
_entity_poly.pdbx_strand_id
1 'polypeptide(L)'
;TNRVSNPLKDRLRGFGYDVEEIRVSSILPKLVPETKNEYERIKHYMNVGDKLREESSNNAILAAGVAQEISKKRGDSSKPCKKAYIIISLKHPSEVEYLRKIYADGFYLIGIHADEKRRHKYLTDDKSLSQLEAKELIKIDEDESLEHGQKTRDTYHLSDFFINLGKNDDVVKNRLQRFLELIFSHPYKNPTFDEFAMFMAFNSSVRSGDLSRQVGAVISRDNQIIATGANDVP
;
A
#
# COMPACT_ATOMS: atom_id res chain seq x y z
N THR A 1 -8.95 3.69 4.99
CA THR A 1 -8.52 3.86 3.60
C THR A 1 -9.12 5.13 2.98
N ASN A 2 -10.42 5.41 3.13
CA ASN A 2 -11.09 6.57 2.52
C ASN A 2 -10.48 7.93 2.90
N ARG A 3 -9.89 8.06 4.10
CA ARG A 3 -9.17 9.27 4.54
C ARG A 3 -7.90 9.58 3.72
N VAL A 4 -7.41 8.59 2.96
CA VAL A 4 -6.28 8.76 2.04
C VAL A 4 -6.78 8.75 0.59
N SER A 5 -7.65 7.78 0.22
CA SER A 5 -8.08 7.65 -1.17
C SER A 5 -8.91 8.85 -1.67
N ASN A 6 -9.78 9.42 -0.84
CA ASN A 6 -10.57 10.58 -1.25
C ASN A 6 -9.71 11.83 -1.51
N PRO A 7 -8.84 12.27 -0.58
CA PRO A 7 -7.93 13.38 -0.89
C PRO A 7 -6.99 13.11 -2.06
N LEU A 8 -6.56 11.85 -2.26
CA LEU A 8 -5.74 11.47 -3.41
C LEU A 8 -6.49 11.63 -4.73
N LYS A 9 -7.76 11.18 -4.79
CA LYS A 9 -8.62 11.39 -5.96
C LYS A 9 -8.77 12.86 -6.31
N ASP A 10 -9.08 13.69 -5.31
CA ASP A 10 -9.32 15.11 -5.52
C ASP A 10 -8.06 15.80 -6.07
N ARG A 11 -6.89 15.44 -5.56
CA ARG A 11 -5.63 16.00 -6.06
C ARG A 11 -5.27 15.52 -7.45
N LEU A 12 -5.42 14.24 -7.75
CA LEU A 12 -5.19 13.70 -9.09
C LEU A 12 -6.10 14.37 -10.11
N ARG A 13 -7.36 14.62 -9.75
CA ARG A 13 -8.29 15.41 -10.60
C ARG A 13 -7.80 16.84 -10.79
N GLY A 14 -7.21 17.46 -9.75
CA GLY A 14 -6.58 18.77 -9.85
C GLY A 14 -5.39 18.80 -10.84
N PHE A 15 -4.68 17.68 -11.03
CA PHE A 15 -3.65 17.49 -12.06
C PHE A 15 -4.24 17.12 -13.44
N GLY A 16 -5.57 17.08 -13.58
CA GLY A 16 -6.26 16.80 -14.83
C GLY A 16 -6.42 15.31 -15.15
N TYR A 17 -6.31 14.44 -14.15
CA TYR A 17 -6.54 13.00 -14.32
C TYR A 17 -8.02 12.65 -14.13
N ASP A 18 -8.54 11.77 -14.99
CA ASP A 18 -9.74 11.00 -14.69
C ASP A 18 -9.37 9.87 -13.73
N VAL A 19 -10.07 9.77 -12.60
CA VAL A 19 -9.65 8.90 -11.50
C VAL A 19 -10.71 7.86 -11.17
N GLU A 20 -10.32 6.60 -11.26
CA GLU A 20 -11.14 5.46 -10.88
C GLU A 20 -10.55 4.72 -9.66
N GLU A 21 -11.43 4.22 -8.80
CA GLU A 21 -11.07 3.39 -7.65
C GLU A 21 -11.45 1.93 -7.92
N ILE A 22 -10.51 1.03 -7.69
CA ILE A 22 -10.70 -0.42 -7.80
C ILE A 22 -10.35 -1.04 -6.44
N ARG A 23 -11.34 -1.65 -5.80
CA ARG A 23 -11.12 -2.43 -4.58
C ARG A 23 -10.84 -3.87 -4.97
N VAL A 24 -9.76 -4.46 -4.46
CA VAL A 24 -9.42 -5.86 -4.72
C VAL A 24 -10.59 -6.78 -4.37
N SER A 25 -11.29 -6.51 -3.26
CA SER A 25 -12.48 -7.28 -2.87
C SER A 25 -13.65 -7.19 -3.85
N SER A 26 -13.70 -6.19 -4.75
CA SER A 26 -14.77 -6.10 -5.76
C SER A 26 -14.59 -7.06 -6.93
N ILE A 27 -13.39 -7.64 -7.07
CA ILE A 27 -13.05 -8.60 -8.11
C ILE A 27 -13.43 -10.02 -7.67
N LEU A 28 -13.52 -10.22 -6.35
CA LEU A 28 -13.91 -11.51 -5.78
C LEU A 28 -15.35 -11.85 -6.19
N PRO A 29 -15.67 -13.15 -6.42
CA PRO A 29 -17.01 -13.58 -6.74
C PRO A 29 -18.02 -13.05 -5.71
N LYS A 30 -19.10 -12.46 -6.18
CA LYS A 30 -20.19 -11.94 -5.33
C LYS A 30 -21.06 -13.07 -4.76
N LEU A 31 -20.47 -14.16 -4.33
CA LEU A 31 -21.14 -15.28 -3.68
C LEU A 31 -21.23 -15.07 -2.16
N VAL A 32 -21.50 -13.86 -1.74
CA VAL A 32 -21.76 -13.59 -0.33
C VAL A 32 -23.25 -13.73 -0.11
N PRO A 33 -23.71 -14.73 0.66
CA PRO A 33 -25.03 -14.64 1.24
C PRO A 33 -25.11 -13.29 1.98
N GLU A 34 -26.26 -12.66 2.04
CA GLU A 34 -26.47 -11.42 2.82
C GLU A 34 -26.12 -11.71 4.29
N THR A 35 -24.85 -11.67 4.62
CA THR A 35 -24.38 -11.78 5.99
C THR A 35 -24.70 -10.49 6.70
N LYS A 36 -25.60 -10.56 7.67
CA LYS A 36 -26.01 -9.40 8.48
C LYS A 36 -24.90 -8.87 9.38
N ASN A 37 -23.76 -9.60 9.49
CA ASN A 37 -22.64 -9.30 10.36
C ASN A 37 -21.41 -8.84 9.56
N GLU A 38 -20.93 -7.63 9.84
CA GLU A 38 -19.76 -7.03 9.16
C GLU A 38 -18.47 -7.82 9.42
N TYR A 39 -18.31 -8.43 10.60
CA TYR A 39 -17.18 -9.31 10.92
C TYR A 39 -17.13 -10.53 9.99
N GLU A 40 -18.25 -11.26 9.87
CA GLU A 40 -18.33 -12.42 8.99
C GLU A 40 -18.09 -12.06 7.54
N ARG A 41 -18.59 -10.89 7.11
CA ARG A 41 -18.37 -10.38 5.77
C ARG A 41 -16.89 -10.13 5.50
N ILE A 42 -16.19 -9.47 6.41
CA ILE A 42 -14.75 -9.20 6.27
C ILE A 42 -13.97 -10.51 6.25
N LYS A 43 -14.22 -11.40 7.21
CA LYS A 43 -13.56 -12.71 7.33
C LYS A 43 -13.79 -13.58 6.09
N HIS A 44 -15.01 -13.56 5.55
CA HIS A 44 -15.32 -14.26 4.32
C HIS A 44 -14.47 -13.78 3.14
N TYR A 45 -14.36 -12.45 2.92
CA TYR A 45 -13.52 -11.92 1.83
C TYR A 45 -12.04 -12.24 2.02
N MET A 46 -11.54 -12.28 3.26
CA MET A 46 -10.18 -12.72 3.56
C MET A 46 -9.99 -14.17 3.12
N ASN A 47 -10.83 -15.08 3.59
CA ASN A 47 -10.77 -16.49 3.27
C ASN A 47 -10.94 -16.79 1.77
N VAL A 48 -11.84 -16.09 1.07
CA VAL A 48 -12.02 -16.27 -0.39
C VAL A 48 -10.78 -15.82 -1.14
N GLY A 49 -10.15 -14.73 -0.70
CA GLY A 49 -8.90 -14.27 -1.29
C GLY A 49 -7.77 -15.29 -1.16
N ASP A 50 -7.60 -15.86 0.03
CA ASP A 50 -6.58 -16.88 0.32
C ASP A 50 -6.85 -18.17 -0.46
N LYS A 51 -8.10 -18.62 -0.47
CA LYS A 51 -8.52 -19.79 -1.24
C LYS A 51 -8.25 -19.63 -2.75
N LEU A 52 -8.51 -18.47 -3.33
CA LEU A 52 -8.21 -18.20 -4.72
C LEU A 52 -6.71 -18.25 -5.02
N ARG A 53 -5.86 -17.73 -4.12
CA ARG A 53 -4.40 -17.83 -4.26
C ARG A 53 -3.95 -19.29 -4.19
N GLU A 54 -4.48 -20.06 -3.25
CA GLU A 54 -4.19 -21.48 -3.08
C GLU A 54 -4.62 -22.31 -4.30
N GLU A 55 -5.90 -22.23 -4.72
CA GLU A 55 -6.45 -22.97 -5.84
C GLU A 55 -5.76 -22.65 -7.17
N SER A 56 -5.35 -21.40 -7.36
CA SER A 56 -4.61 -20.99 -8.56
C SER A 56 -3.10 -21.26 -8.47
N SER A 57 -2.58 -21.65 -7.30
CA SER A 57 -1.15 -21.69 -7.00
C SER A 57 -0.43 -20.39 -7.40
N ASN A 58 -1.13 -19.24 -7.29
CA ASN A 58 -0.63 -17.94 -7.71
C ASN A 58 -1.03 -16.85 -6.72
N ASN A 59 -0.07 -16.40 -5.92
CA ASN A 59 -0.29 -15.35 -4.93
C ASN A 59 -0.58 -13.96 -5.54
N ALA A 60 -0.37 -13.78 -6.84
CA ALA A 60 -0.69 -12.55 -7.56
C ALA A 60 -2.04 -12.59 -8.29
N ILE A 61 -2.85 -13.64 -8.15
CA ILE A 61 -4.10 -13.82 -8.90
C ILE A 61 -5.06 -12.64 -8.76
N LEU A 62 -5.15 -12.06 -7.58
CA LEU A 62 -6.02 -10.90 -7.35
C LEU A 62 -5.51 -9.64 -8.06
N ALA A 63 -4.19 -9.45 -8.12
CA ALA A 63 -3.59 -8.35 -8.90
C ALA A 63 -3.78 -8.56 -10.40
N ALA A 64 -3.75 -9.80 -10.88
CA ALA A 64 -4.08 -10.11 -12.28
C ALA A 64 -5.54 -9.74 -12.60
N GLY A 65 -6.47 -10.03 -11.70
CA GLY A 65 -7.87 -9.60 -11.81
C GLY A 65 -8.02 -8.07 -11.84
N VAL A 66 -7.25 -7.34 -11.00
CA VAL A 66 -7.20 -5.88 -11.03
C VAL A 66 -6.69 -5.38 -12.38
N ALA A 67 -5.60 -5.94 -12.89
CA ALA A 67 -5.03 -5.55 -14.19
C ALA A 67 -6.02 -5.79 -15.34
N GLN A 68 -6.76 -6.89 -15.30
CA GLN A 68 -7.84 -7.17 -16.26
C GLN A 68 -8.96 -6.13 -16.18
N GLU A 69 -9.38 -5.74 -14.98
CA GLU A 69 -10.40 -4.72 -14.79
C GLU A 69 -9.94 -3.34 -15.28
N ILE A 70 -8.69 -2.97 -15.02
CA ILE A 70 -8.06 -1.75 -15.56
C ILE A 70 -8.07 -1.79 -17.09
N SER A 71 -7.69 -2.92 -17.69
CA SER A 71 -7.69 -3.09 -19.16
C SER A 71 -9.09 -2.90 -19.76
N LYS A 72 -10.12 -3.50 -19.16
CA LYS A 72 -11.52 -3.31 -19.58
C LYS A 72 -11.96 -1.85 -19.50
N LYS A 73 -11.63 -1.16 -18.39
CA LYS A 73 -12.00 0.25 -18.16
C LYS A 73 -11.21 1.21 -19.03
N ARG A 74 -9.99 0.84 -19.38
CA ARG A 74 -9.15 1.62 -20.28
C ARG A 74 -9.71 1.63 -21.73
N GLY A 75 -10.31 0.51 -22.16
CA GLY A 75 -10.82 0.30 -23.52
C GLY A 75 -9.71 0.33 -24.58
N ASP A 76 -10.11 0.30 -25.84
CA ASP A 76 -9.21 0.33 -26.99
C ASP A 76 -8.70 1.75 -27.32
N SER A 77 -8.49 2.59 -26.33
CA SER A 77 -8.02 3.95 -26.57
C SER A 77 -6.58 3.93 -27.09
N SER A 78 -6.41 4.12 -28.37
CA SER A 78 -5.10 4.33 -29.01
C SER A 78 -4.44 5.67 -28.64
N LYS A 79 -5.20 6.57 -28.01
CA LYS A 79 -4.71 7.89 -27.56
C LYS A 79 -4.32 7.86 -26.10
N PRO A 80 -3.16 8.43 -25.74
CA PRO A 80 -2.79 8.62 -24.34
C PRO A 80 -3.89 9.39 -23.61
N CYS A 81 -4.46 8.82 -22.57
CA CYS A 81 -5.44 9.49 -21.73
C CYS A 81 -4.87 9.67 -20.32
N LYS A 82 -5.13 10.83 -19.72
CA LYS A 82 -4.79 11.09 -18.33
C LYS A 82 -5.76 10.34 -17.41
N LYS A 83 -5.56 9.02 -17.25
CA LYS A 83 -6.33 8.19 -16.32
C LYS A 83 -5.44 7.71 -15.19
N ALA A 84 -5.97 7.74 -13.97
CA ALA A 84 -5.33 7.19 -12.79
C ALA A 84 -6.26 6.16 -12.14
N TYR A 85 -5.70 5.02 -11.74
CA TYR A 85 -6.43 3.96 -11.06
C TYR A 85 -5.92 3.83 -9.63
N ILE A 86 -6.79 4.00 -8.64
CA ILE A 86 -6.45 3.82 -7.24
C ILE A 86 -6.87 2.41 -6.83
N ILE A 87 -5.88 1.53 -6.66
CA ILE A 87 -6.10 0.16 -6.22
C ILE A 87 -6.09 0.13 -4.70
N ILE A 88 -7.13 -0.45 -4.09
CA ILE A 88 -7.27 -0.51 -2.64
C ILE A 88 -7.16 -1.94 -2.14
N SER A 89 -6.34 -2.12 -1.11
CA SER A 89 -6.19 -3.35 -0.34
C SER A 89 -5.39 -4.45 -1.04
N LEU A 90 -4.19 -4.12 -1.52
CA LEU A 90 -3.17 -5.13 -1.82
C LEU A 90 -2.70 -5.76 -0.50
N LYS A 91 -2.60 -7.09 -0.45
CA LYS A 91 -2.38 -7.86 0.77
C LYS A 91 -1.22 -8.85 0.69
N HIS A 92 -0.62 -9.00 -0.47
CA HIS A 92 0.49 -9.93 -0.69
C HIS A 92 1.62 -9.29 -1.50
N PRO A 93 2.92 -9.54 -1.16
CA PRO A 93 4.06 -8.99 -1.90
C PRO A 93 4.02 -9.31 -3.40
N SER A 94 3.63 -10.54 -3.76
CA SER A 94 3.54 -10.95 -5.17
C SER A 94 2.52 -10.14 -5.99
N GLU A 95 1.49 -9.57 -5.35
CA GLU A 95 0.55 -8.65 -6.01
C GLU A 95 1.25 -7.36 -6.43
N VAL A 96 2.12 -6.84 -5.57
CA VAL A 96 2.91 -5.62 -5.82
C VAL A 96 3.93 -5.87 -6.94
N GLU A 97 4.67 -6.98 -6.85
CA GLU A 97 5.65 -7.35 -7.88
C GLU A 97 5.00 -7.53 -9.24
N TYR A 98 3.82 -8.17 -9.29
CA TYR A 98 3.06 -8.35 -10.51
C TYR A 98 2.64 -7.02 -11.13
N LEU A 99 2.10 -6.09 -10.35
CA LEU A 99 1.70 -4.77 -10.84
C LEU A 99 2.90 -3.92 -11.26
N ARG A 100 4.03 -4.02 -10.55
CA ARG A 100 5.28 -3.38 -10.97
C ARG A 100 5.79 -3.89 -12.31
N LYS A 101 5.68 -5.20 -12.57
CA LYS A 101 6.07 -5.77 -13.88
C LYS A 101 5.17 -5.26 -15.02
N ILE A 102 3.89 -5.03 -14.77
CA ILE A 102 2.95 -4.58 -15.81
C ILE A 102 3.04 -3.07 -16.06
N TYR A 103 3.10 -2.27 -14.99
CA TYR A 103 2.96 -0.83 -15.08
C TYR A 103 4.27 -0.07 -14.90
N ALA A 104 5.35 -0.75 -14.53
CA ALA A 104 6.69 -0.19 -14.35
C ALA A 104 6.66 1.13 -13.56
N ASP A 105 7.21 2.21 -14.09
CA ASP A 105 7.27 3.55 -13.46
C ASP A 105 5.89 4.22 -13.33
N GLY A 106 4.84 3.63 -13.89
CA GLY A 106 3.45 4.09 -13.70
C GLY A 106 2.77 3.53 -12.45
N PHE A 107 3.43 2.65 -11.69
CA PHE A 107 2.89 2.06 -10.46
C PHE A 107 3.59 2.59 -9.21
N TYR A 108 2.83 3.07 -8.28
CA TYR A 108 3.31 3.53 -6.96
C TYR A 108 2.50 2.89 -5.85
N LEU A 109 3.18 2.27 -4.90
CA LEU A 109 2.57 1.70 -3.71
C LEU A 109 2.61 2.69 -2.55
N ILE A 110 1.45 3.05 -2.02
CA ILE A 110 1.32 3.92 -0.84
C ILE A 110 1.00 3.07 0.38
N GLY A 111 1.96 2.98 1.30
CA GLY A 111 1.81 2.35 2.61
C GLY A 111 1.09 3.28 3.59
N ILE A 112 -0.01 2.79 4.17
CA ILE A 112 -0.79 3.57 5.15
C ILE A 112 -0.63 2.93 6.52
N HIS A 113 -0.02 3.66 7.44
CA HIS A 113 0.09 3.26 8.84
C HIS A 113 -0.97 3.96 9.69
N ALA A 114 -1.56 3.21 10.59
CA ALA A 114 -2.41 3.73 11.67
C ALA A 114 -2.10 2.96 12.95
N ASP A 115 -2.02 3.67 14.08
CA ASP A 115 -1.80 3.05 15.37
C ASP A 115 -2.84 1.96 15.65
N GLU A 116 -2.42 0.88 16.32
CA GLU A 116 -3.29 -0.25 16.65
C GLU A 116 -4.56 0.20 17.38
N LYS A 117 -4.43 1.11 18.36
CA LYS A 117 -5.58 1.68 19.07
C LYS A 117 -6.59 2.34 18.13
N ARG A 118 -6.11 2.98 17.07
CA ARG A 118 -6.96 3.63 16.08
C ARG A 118 -7.61 2.63 15.14
N ARG A 119 -6.88 1.61 14.71
CA ARG A 119 -7.43 0.52 13.90
C ARG A 119 -8.52 -0.22 14.65
N HIS A 120 -8.24 -0.51 15.92
CA HIS A 120 -9.19 -1.15 16.83
C HIS A 120 -10.45 -0.29 17.01
N LYS A 121 -10.28 1.00 17.33
CA LYS A 121 -11.39 1.95 17.47
C LYS A 121 -12.24 2.04 16.21
N TYR A 122 -11.62 2.08 15.02
CA TYR A 122 -12.36 2.08 13.75
C TYR A 122 -13.21 0.82 13.57
N LEU A 123 -12.69 -0.35 13.95
CA LEU A 123 -13.44 -1.61 13.83
C LEU A 123 -14.58 -1.69 14.84
N THR A 124 -14.38 -1.20 16.07
CA THR A 124 -15.42 -1.21 17.10
C THR A 124 -16.49 -0.13 16.89
N ASP A 125 -16.09 1.11 16.67
CA ASP A 125 -17.00 2.26 16.63
C ASP A 125 -17.67 2.42 15.25
N ASP A 126 -16.88 2.35 14.16
CA ASP A 126 -17.40 2.61 12.82
C ASP A 126 -17.95 1.34 12.13
N LYS A 127 -17.49 0.16 12.56
CA LYS A 127 -17.89 -1.14 12.01
C LYS A 127 -18.73 -1.99 12.96
N SER A 128 -18.93 -1.51 14.18
CA SER A 128 -19.75 -2.15 15.22
C SER A 128 -19.30 -3.59 15.57
N LEU A 129 -17.99 -3.86 15.48
CA LEU A 129 -17.43 -5.14 15.88
C LEU A 129 -17.18 -5.18 17.39
N SER A 130 -17.23 -6.36 17.97
CA SER A 130 -16.81 -6.57 19.36
C SER A 130 -15.28 -6.40 19.49
N GLN A 131 -14.81 -6.20 20.72
CA GLN A 131 -13.39 -6.05 21.03
C GLN A 131 -12.55 -7.27 20.59
N LEU A 132 -13.11 -8.48 20.72
CA LEU A 132 -12.46 -9.73 20.35
C LEU A 132 -12.38 -9.88 18.84
N GLU A 133 -13.47 -9.64 18.12
CA GLU A 133 -13.52 -9.69 16.65
C GLU A 133 -12.55 -8.69 16.02
N ALA A 134 -12.49 -7.46 16.57
CA ALA A 134 -11.56 -6.44 16.10
C ALA A 134 -10.10 -6.87 16.24
N LYS A 135 -9.71 -7.47 17.38
CA LYS A 135 -8.35 -7.99 17.61
C LYS A 135 -8.02 -9.13 16.68
N GLU A 136 -8.95 -10.07 16.48
CA GLU A 136 -8.76 -11.20 15.58
C GLU A 136 -8.51 -10.73 14.14
N LEU A 137 -9.35 -9.84 13.61
CA LEU A 137 -9.17 -9.30 12.26
C LEU A 137 -7.86 -8.55 12.08
N ILE A 138 -7.44 -7.77 13.07
CA ILE A 138 -6.16 -7.05 13.03
C ILE A 138 -5.00 -8.04 12.94
N LYS A 139 -5.04 -9.12 13.73
CA LYS A 139 -4.00 -10.15 13.73
C LYS A 139 -3.91 -10.88 12.39
N ILE A 140 -5.04 -11.31 11.84
CA ILE A 140 -5.10 -11.98 10.53
C ILE A 140 -4.57 -11.04 9.43
N ASP A 141 -4.94 -9.76 9.46
CA ASP A 141 -4.53 -8.78 8.45
C ASP A 141 -3.01 -8.49 8.49
N GLU A 142 -2.38 -8.56 9.65
CA GLU A 142 -0.95 -8.24 9.79
C GLU A 142 -0.05 -9.34 9.25
N ASP A 143 -0.27 -10.55 9.66
CA ASP A 143 0.59 -11.68 9.29
C ASP A 143 -0.17 -13.00 9.48
N GLU A 144 -0.57 -13.60 8.40
CA GLU A 144 -1.18 -14.91 8.39
C GLU A 144 -0.09 -15.96 8.12
N SER A 145 0.02 -16.94 9.00
CA SER A 145 1.06 -17.98 8.94
C SER A 145 0.92 -18.95 7.75
N LEU A 146 -0.14 -18.83 6.96
CA LEU A 146 -0.37 -19.64 5.77
C LEU A 146 0.46 -19.13 4.58
N GLU A 147 0.98 -20.03 3.77
CA GLU A 147 1.80 -19.70 2.58
C GLU A 147 1.07 -18.78 1.60
N HIS A 148 -0.24 -18.99 1.43
CA HIS A 148 -1.12 -18.20 0.56
C HIS A 148 -1.94 -17.15 1.33
N GLY A 149 -1.70 -16.98 2.62
CA GLY A 149 -2.38 -16.03 3.50
C GLY A 149 -2.02 -14.57 3.24
N GLN A 150 -2.64 -13.70 4.02
CA GLN A 150 -2.35 -12.25 3.93
C GLN A 150 -1.00 -11.94 4.56
N LYS A 151 -0.16 -11.22 3.83
CA LYS A 151 1.17 -10.73 4.26
C LYS A 151 1.22 -9.21 4.15
N THR A 152 0.27 -8.54 4.78
CA THR A 152 0.13 -7.07 4.70
C THR A 152 1.36 -6.36 5.25
N ARG A 153 2.02 -6.91 6.28
CA ARG A 153 3.25 -6.36 6.85
C ARG A 153 4.39 -6.35 5.83
N ASP A 154 4.62 -7.46 5.14
CA ASP A 154 5.65 -7.57 4.11
C ASP A 154 5.31 -6.69 2.91
N THR A 155 4.03 -6.66 2.52
CA THR A 155 3.53 -5.78 1.46
C THR A 155 3.76 -4.30 1.79
N TYR A 156 3.54 -3.90 3.06
CA TYR A 156 3.75 -2.54 3.52
C TYR A 156 5.22 -2.09 3.35
N HIS A 157 6.18 -2.96 3.61
CA HIS A 157 7.60 -2.65 3.45
C HIS A 157 8.03 -2.42 1.99
N LEU A 158 7.25 -2.87 1.02
CA LEU A 158 7.49 -2.61 -0.40
C LEU A 158 7.00 -1.24 -0.87
N SER A 159 6.42 -0.43 0.02
CA SER A 159 5.81 0.85 -0.37
C SER A 159 6.84 1.88 -0.81
N ASP A 160 6.50 2.62 -1.87
CA ASP A 160 7.30 3.72 -2.40
C ASP A 160 7.09 5.00 -1.61
N PHE A 161 5.95 5.11 -0.91
CA PHE A 161 5.60 6.25 -0.09
C PHE A 161 4.79 5.84 1.14
N PHE A 162 5.07 6.48 2.29
CA PHE A 162 4.45 6.12 3.57
C PHE A 162 3.61 7.27 4.13
N ILE A 163 2.38 6.96 4.53
CA ILE A 163 1.47 7.89 5.19
C ILE A 163 1.11 7.38 6.57
N ASN A 164 1.38 8.18 7.60
CA ASN A 164 0.90 7.93 8.94
C ASN A 164 -0.43 8.67 9.15
N LEU A 165 -1.49 7.92 9.46
CA LEU A 165 -2.80 8.45 9.81
C LEU A 165 -2.79 9.01 11.23
N GLY A 166 -2.28 10.23 11.38
CA GLY A 166 -2.39 11.01 12.61
C GLY A 166 -3.79 11.58 12.86
N LYS A 167 -3.91 12.43 13.90
CA LYS A 167 -5.17 13.09 14.26
C LYS A 167 -5.61 14.15 13.23
N ASN A 168 -4.65 14.76 12.53
CA ASN A 168 -4.90 15.86 11.60
C ASN A 168 -4.91 15.38 10.14
N ASP A 169 -6.04 15.54 9.46
CA ASP A 169 -6.23 15.17 8.05
C ASP A 169 -5.48 16.09 7.09
N ASP A 170 -5.18 17.33 7.48
CA ASP A 170 -4.44 18.26 6.62
C ASP A 170 -2.99 17.83 6.44
N VAL A 171 -2.41 17.16 7.43
CA VAL A 171 -1.07 16.54 7.28
C VAL A 171 -1.09 15.47 6.19
N VAL A 172 -2.13 14.65 6.15
CA VAL A 172 -2.31 13.61 5.11
C VAL A 172 -2.45 14.26 3.74
N LYS A 173 -3.31 15.30 3.63
CA LYS A 173 -3.53 16.04 2.39
C LYS A 173 -2.23 16.69 1.87
N ASN A 174 -1.45 17.33 2.74
CA ASN A 174 -0.20 17.98 2.37
C ASN A 174 0.87 16.97 1.94
N ARG A 175 0.98 15.84 2.62
CA ARG A 175 1.88 14.75 2.20
C ARG A 175 1.51 14.18 0.84
N LEU A 176 0.22 13.95 0.58
CA LEU A 176 -0.26 13.48 -0.73
C LEU A 176 0.02 14.51 -1.83
N GLN A 177 -0.19 15.79 -1.55
CA GLN A 177 0.13 16.86 -2.49
C GLN A 177 1.62 16.85 -2.84
N ARG A 178 2.49 16.80 -1.82
CA ARG A 178 3.94 16.72 -2.00
C ARG A 178 4.35 15.48 -2.79
N PHE A 179 3.79 14.32 -2.49
CA PHE A 179 4.05 13.09 -3.22
C PHE A 179 3.74 13.25 -4.72
N LEU A 180 2.56 13.77 -5.05
CA LEU A 180 2.17 14.00 -6.44
C LEU A 180 3.05 15.04 -7.14
N GLU A 181 3.43 16.12 -6.44
CA GLU A 181 4.35 17.12 -6.99
C GLU A 181 5.72 16.52 -7.32
N LEU A 182 6.22 15.58 -6.50
CA LEU A 182 7.48 14.89 -6.76
C LEU A 182 7.37 13.93 -7.95
N ILE A 183 6.37 13.06 -8.00
CA ILE A 183 6.22 12.09 -9.10
C ILE A 183 5.87 12.75 -10.43
N PHE A 184 5.21 13.91 -10.41
CA PHE A 184 4.93 14.70 -11.63
C PHE A 184 6.03 15.73 -11.94
N SER A 185 7.20 15.59 -11.30
CA SER A 185 8.39 16.41 -11.58
C SER A 185 8.13 17.91 -11.48
N HIS A 186 7.46 18.35 -10.41
CA HIS A 186 7.26 19.79 -10.19
C HIS A 186 8.61 20.50 -10.06
N PRO A 187 8.90 21.55 -10.85
CA PRO A 187 10.26 22.08 -11.06
C PRO A 187 10.96 22.64 -9.81
N TYR A 188 10.22 22.94 -8.75
CA TYR A 188 10.76 23.52 -7.51
C TYR A 188 10.54 22.63 -6.29
N LYS A 189 10.31 21.31 -6.49
CA LYS A 189 10.13 20.36 -5.41
C LYS A 189 11.28 19.36 -5.41
N ASN A 190 12.12 19.48 -4.38
CA ASN A 190 13.21 18.54 -4.14
C ASN A 190 12.89 17.68 -2.91
N PRO A 191 13.53 16.50 -2.77
CA PRO A 191 13.49 15.73 -1.54
C PRO A 191 13.90 16.60 -0.34
N THR A 192 13.27 16.42 0.81
CA THR A 192 13.72 17.01 2.07
C THR A 192 15.05 16.39 2.47
N PHE A 193 15.73 17.02 3.44
CA PHE A 193 16.96 16.41 3.98
C PHE A 193 16.70 15.01 4.57
N ASP A 194 15.60 14.83 5.29
CA ASP A 194 15.25 13.53 5.87
C ASP A 194 15.01 12.46 4.80
N GLU A 195 14.30 12.81 3.72
CA GLU A 195 14.07 11.91 2.56
C GLU A 195 15.41 11.55 1.91
N PHE A 196 16.30 12.52 1.72
CA PHE A 196 17.65 12.31 1.19
C PHE A 196 18.50 11.45 2.12
N ALA A 197 18.49 11.73 3.42
CA ALA A 197 19.24 10.96 4.40
C ALA A 197 18.76 9.49 4.48
N MET A 198 17.44 9.26 4.41
CA MET A 198 16.87 7.90 4.34
C MET A 198 17.27 7.18 3.05
N PHE A 199 17.30 7.86 1.92
CA PHE A 199 17.81 7.30 0.67
C PHE A 199 19.29 6.90 0.79
N MET A 200 20.11 7.74 1.41
CA MET A 200 21.51 7.43 1.66
C MET A 200 21.69 6.27 2.64
N ALA A 201 20.85 6.17 3.67
CA ALA A 201 20.84 5.02 4.57
C ALA A 201 20.48 3.72 3.83
N PHE A 202 19.45 3.76 2.97
CA PHE A 202 19.09 2.62 2.13
C PHE A 202 20.24 2.21 1.19
N ASN A 203 20.87 3.17 0.51
CA ASN A 203 22.00 2.85 -0.35
C ASN A 203 23.21 2.27 0.43
N SER A 204 23.41 2.72 1.68
CA SER A 204 24.47 2.17 2.53
C SER A 204 24.23 0.70 2.87
N SER A 205 22.97 0.24 2.96
CA SER A 205 22.64 -1.16 3.24
C SER A 205 23.15 -2.13 2.18
N VAL A 206 23.32 -1.67 0.93
CA VAL A 206 23.85 -2.50 -0.18
C VAL A 206 25.27 -3.00 0.10
N ARG A 207 26.03 -2.31 0.97
CA ARG A 207 27.35 -2.76 1.41
C ARG A 207 27.34 -3.91 2.42
N SER A 208 26.18 -4.20 2.98
CA SER A 208 26.06 -5.31 3.95
C SER A 208 26.30 -6.65 3.28
N GLY A 209 27.18 -7.47 3.88
CA GLY A 209 27.39 -8.86 3.50
C GLY A 209 26.36 -9.82 4.10
N ASP A 210 25.44 -9.34 4.92
CA ASP A 210 24.40 -10.17 5.56
C ASP A 210 23.37 -10.63 4.50
N LEU A 211 23.21 -11.95 4.38
CA LEU A 211 22.26 -12.56 3.44
C LEU A 211 20.82 -12.54 3.94
N SER A 212 20.61 -12.37 5.24
CA SER A 212 19.28 -12.40 5.85
C SER A 212 18.67 -11.01 6.02
N ARG A 213 19.47 -10.02 6.42
CA ARG A 213 18.99 -8.65 6.67
C ARG A 213 20.08 -7.62 6.42
N GLN A 214 19.96 -6.91 5.31
CA GLN A 214 20.83 -5.78 5.00
C GLN A 214 20.28 -4.49 5.65
N VAL A 215 21.07 -3.87 6.53
CA VAL A 215 20.69 -2.65 7.25
C VAL A 215 21.71 -1.56 6.95
N GLY A 216 21.23 -0.40 6.55
CA GLY A 216 22.05 0.80 6.41
C GLY A 216 21.63 1.89 7.37
N ALA A 217 22.57 2.74 7.75
CA ALA A 217 22.38 3.85 8.66
C ALA A 217 23.11 5.11 8.20
N VAL A 218 22.59 6.26 8.59
CA VAL A 218 23.20 7.58 8.39
C VAL A 218 23.23 8.32 9.71
N ILE A 219 24.36 8.94 10.02
CA ILE A 219 24.49 9.93 11.10
C ILE A 219 24.53 11.31 10.45
N SER A 220 23.69 12.22 10.93
CA SER A 220 23.60 13.58 10.41
C SER A 220 23.57 14.63 11.51
N ARG A 221 24.02 15.84 11.18
CA ARG A 221 23.94 17.05 12.00
C ARG A 221 23.75 18.26 11.10
N ASP A 222 22.86 19.18 11.48
CA ASP A 222 22.63 20.45 10.77
C ASP A 222 22.39 20.27 9.25
N ASN A 223 21.57 19.28 8.88
CA ASN A 223 21.29 18.87 7.50
C ASN A 223 22.53 18.45 6.68
N GLN A 224 23.56 17.96 7.36
CA GLN A 224 24.75 17.38 6.72
C GLN A 224 24.93 15.93 7.15
N ILE A 225 25.24 15.06 6.19
CA ILE A 225 25.60 13.66 6.47
C ILE A 225 27.05 13.65 6.97
N ILE A 226 27.25 13.16 8.20
CA ILE A 226 28.56 13.02 8.83
C ILE A 226 29.16 11.66 8.51
N ALA A 227 28.35 10.61 8.60
CA ALA A 227 28.78 9.24 8.35
C ALA A 227 27.64 8.37 7.83
N THR A 228 28.01 7.35 7.09
CA THR A 228 27.13 6.26 6.65
C THR A 228 27.70 4.94 7.11
N GLY A 229 26.85 3.94 7.36
CA GLY A 229 27.27 2.61 7.77
C GLY A 229 26.29 1.55 7.34
N ALA A 230 26.74 0.30 7.35
CA ALA A 230 25.93 -0.88 7.15
C ALA A 230 26.25 -1.91 8.22
N ASN A 231 25.32 -2.84 8.48
CA ASN A 231 25.66 -4.00 9.31
C ASN A 231 26.67 -4.86 8.58
N ASP A 232 27.55 -5.48 9.35
CA ASP A 232 28.52 -6.44 8.84
C ASP A 232 28.25 -7.82 9.45
N VAL A 233 28.70 -8.86 8.75
CA VAL A 233 28.66 -10.21 9.27
C VAL A 233 29.96 -10.43 10.02
N PRO A 234 29.92 -10.90 11.30
CA PRO A 234 31.13 -11.20 12.07
C PRO A 234 31.95 -12.32 11.44
#